data_bb344d29457ec16caa5f33dbd28b2103
#
_entry.id   bb344d29457ec16caa5f33dbd28b2103
#
_cell.length_a   1.000
_cell.length_b   1.000
_cell.length_c   1.000
_cell.angle_alpha   90.00
_cell.angle_beta   90.00
_cell.angle_gamma   90.00
#
_symmetry.space_group_name_H-M   'P 1'
#
loop_
_entity.id
_entity.type
_entity.pdbx_description
1 polymer ?
#
loop_
_entity_poly.entity_id
_entity_poly.type
_entity_poly.pdbx_seq_one_letter_code
_entity_poly.pdbx_strand_id
1 'polypeptide(L)'
;SQYIKYLREYYFVGGMPEAVNCFITTNDAVRVRKVQNDILFTYQKDISKHVPTVESNRINMVWQSMPSQLVKENKKFIYGVAKPGGRAKDFEVAIQWLMDAGLVYKAERITEPKTPLKFYVDISSFKLFLLDCGLLGAMSETPAENLLVAENGMEESKGAFTENFVMSQLVATRDTSVFYYSNNSKLEIDFLIQQKSQVVPIEVKAEENLRSKSLSIFVASNPSLHGIRFSMSDYREQDWMTNVPLYAADVFFDY
;
A
#
# COMPACT_ATOMS: atom_id res chain seq x y z
N SER A 1 -16.96 11.90 -9.87
CA SER A 1 -17.65 12.44 -8.67
C SER A 1 -16.71 13.37 -7.89
N GLN A 2 -17.26 14.19 -7.00
CA GLN A 2 -16.50 15.07 -6.09
C GLN A 2 -15.55 14.26 -5.20
N TYR A 3 -15.98 13.09 -4.72
CA TYR A 3 -15.17 12.21 -3.88
C TYR A 3 -13.93 11.65 -4.60
N ILE A 4 -14.03 11.36 -5.89
CA ILE A 4 -12.86 10.93 -6.69
C ILE A 4 -11.85 12.06 -6.81
N LYS A 5 -12.29 13.31 -6.94
CA LYS A 5 -11.40 14.47 -6.92
C LYS A 5 -10.66 14.56 -5.58
N TYR A 6 -11.36 14.45 -4.45
CA TYR A 6 -10.75 14.47 -3.13
C TYR A 6 -9.79 13.30 -2.90
N LEU A 7 -10.11 12.11 -3.41
CA LEU A 7 -9.21 10.96 -3.35
C LEU A 7 -7.89 11.22 -4.10
N ARG A 8 -7.96 11.86 -5.28
CA ARG A 8 -6.77 12.25 -6.03
C ARG A 8 -5.94 13.31 -5.32
N GLU A 9 -6.60 14.31 -4.74
CA GLU A 9 -5.95 15.29 -3.89
C GLU A 9 -5.24 14.59 -2.72
N TYR A 10 -5.88 13.60 -2.09
CA TYR A 10 -5.27 12.81 -1.03
C TYR A 10 -4.06 12.00 -1.52
N TYR A 11 -4.10 11.41 -2.70
CA TYR A 11 -2.93 10.71 -3.25
C TYR A 11 -1.72 11.62 -3.41
N PHE A 12 -1.96 12.89 -3.72
CA PHE A 12 -0.89 13.89 -3.84
C PHE A 12 -0.45 14.45 -2.48
N VAL A 13 -1.41 14.89 -1.68
CA VAL A 13 -1.14 15.58 -0.40
C VAL A 13 -0.72 14.60 0.69
N GLY A 14 -1.36 13.43 0.74
CA GLY A 14 -1.25 12.47 1.84
C GLY A 14 -2.01 12.90 3.08
N GLY A 15 -1.72 12.22 4.18
CA GLY A 15 -2.30 12.46 5.50
C GLY A 15 -1.35 13.13 6.50
N MET A 16 -0.13 13.52 6.09
CA MET A 16 0.81 14.20 6.99
C MET A 16 0.26 15.58 7.39
N PRO A 17 0.07 15.87 8.69
CA PRO A 17 -0.65 17.08 9.14
C PRO A 17 -0.09 18.39 8.57
N GLU A 18 1.22 18.50 8.47
CA GLU A 18 1.88 19.70 7.93
C GLU A 18 1.60 19.88 6.43
N ALA A 19 1.63 18.78 5.66
CA ALA A 19 1.32 18.81 4.23
C ALA A 19 -0.16 19.14 3.99
N VAL A 20 -1.07 18.55 4.76
CA VAL A 20 -2.51 18.84 4.71
C VAL A 20 -2.78 20.30 5.05
N ASN A 21 -2.20 20.83 6.13
CA ASN A 21 -2.36 22.24 6.49
C ASN A 21 -1.80 23.18 5.42
N CYS A 22 -0.65 22.87 4.85
CA CYS A 22 -0.08 23.63 3.75
C CYS A 22 -1.03 23.68 2.54
N PHE A 23 -1.61 22.52 2.16
CA PHE A 23 -2.54 22.45 1.03
C PHE A 23 -3.81 23.26 1.28
N ILE A 24 -4.44 23.10 2.45
CA ILE A 24 -5.68 23.82 2.81
C ILE A 24 -5.46 25.34 2.83
N THR A 25 -4.32 25.79 3.32
CA THR A 25 -4.05 27.24 3.47
C THR A 25 -3.53 27.91 2.21
N THR A 26 -2.85 27.18 1.33
CA THR A 26 -2.16 27.77 0.18
C THR A 26 -2.72 27.32 -1.17
N ASN A 27 -3.32 26.14 -1.23
CA ASN A 27 -3.70 25.43 -2.46
C ASN A 27 -2.55 25.38 -3.50
N ASP A 28 -1.31 25.25 -3.02
CA ASP A 28 -0.08 25.33 -3.82
C ASP A 28 0.67 23.98 -3.76
N ALA A 29 0.63 23.23 -4.87
CA ALA A 29 1.25 21.91 -5.00
C ALA A 29 2.78 21.97 -4.82
N VAL A 30 3.44 23.05 -5.22
CA VAL A 30 4.90 23.21 -5.09
C VAL A 30 5.27 23.33 -3.60
N ARG A 31 4.51 24.10 -2.85
CA ARG A 31 4.71 24.23 -1.39
C ARG A 31 4.45 22.94 -0.65
N VAL A 32 3.39 22.22 -1.01
CA VAL A 32 3.09 20.90 -0.44
C VAL A 32 4.24 19.93 -0.67
N ARG A 33 4.75 19.85 -1.90
CA ARG A 33 5.90 18.98 -2.25
C ARG A 33 7.15 19.36 -1.45
N LYS A 34 7.39 20.64 -1.22
CA LYS A 34 8.48 21.08 -0.38
C LYS A 34 8.34 20.57 1.06
N VAL A 35 7.15 20.72 1.65
CA VAL A 35 6.85 20.20 3.00
C VAL A 35 7.09 18.68 3.07
N GLN A 36 6.61 17.93 2.10
CA GLN A 36 6.83 16.46 2.03
C GLN A 36 8.32 16.10 1.96
N ASN A 37 9.09 16.82 1.14
CA ASN A 37 10.54 16.62 1.05
C ASN A 37 11.25 16.97 2.37
N ASP A 38 10.83 18.01 3.07
CA ASP A 38 11.38 18.40 4.38
C ASP A 38 11.09 17.31 5.44
N ILE A 39 9.90 16.69 5.41
CA ILE A 39 9.55 15.55 6.27
C ILE A 39 10.45 14.35 5.97
N LEU A 40 10.60 13.97 4.70
CA LEU A 40 11.47 12.85 4.28
C LEU A 40 12.93 13.07 4.70
N PHE A 41 13.42 14.29 4.55
CA PHE A 41 14.76 14.67 4.98
C PHE A 41 14.95 14.57 6.49
N THR A 42 13.91 14.96 7.27
CA THR A 42 13.92 14.84 8.73
C THR A 42 13.99 13.38 9.14
N TYR A 43 13.18 12.49 8.56
CA TYR A 43 13.25 11.06 8.83
C TYR A 43 14.63 10.47 8.53
N GLN A 44 15.22 10.84 7.40
CA GLN A 44 16.56 10.37 7.03
C GLN A 44 17.64 10.84 8.03
N LYS A 45 17.53 12.07 8.53
CA LYS A 45 18.44 12.59 9.57
C LYS A 45 18.24 11.86 10.89
N ASP A 46 17.01 11.60 11.31
CA ASP A 46 16.71 10.92 12.57
C ASP A 46 17.22 9.47 12.53
N ILE A 47 17.05 8.76 11.44
CA ILE A 47 17.65 7.43 11.22
C ILE A 47 19.17 7.50 11.44
N SER A 48 19.83 8.47 10.81
CA SER A 48 21.30 8.60 10.87
C SER A 48 21.81 9.01 12.26
N LYS A 49 21.00 9.72 13.06
CA LYS A 49 21.37 10.24 14.36
C LYS A 49 21.19 9.22 15.50
N HIS A 50 20.17 8.39 15.42
CA HIS A 50 19.73 7.53 16.53
C HIS A 50 20.06 6.05 16.34
N VAL A 51 20.63 5.66 15.19
CA VAL A 51 20.95 4.28 14.85
C VAL A 51 22.44 4.14 14.52
N PRO A 52 23.12 3.05 14.93
CA PRO A 52 24.50 2.80 14.53
C PRO A 52 24.70 2.86 13.01
N THR A 53 25.85 3.30 12.54
CA THR A 53 26.11 3.61 11.11
C THR A 53 25.79 2.45 10.15
N VAL A 54 26.14 1.22 10.54
CA VAL A 54 25.91 0.04 9.69
C VAL A 54 24.42 -0.22 9.48
N GLU A 55 23.65 -0.21 10.55
CA GLU A 55 22.20 -0.39 10.55
C GLU A 55 21.50 0.79 9.89
N SER A 56 21.92 2.02 10.18
CA SER A 56 21.41 3.24 9.53
C SER A 56 21.55 3.17 8.00
N ASN A 57 22.68 2.70 7.48
CA ASN A 57 22.87 2.52 6.04
C ASN A 57 21.89 1.47 5.46
N ARG A 58 21.66 0.36 6.17
CA ARG A 58 20.72 -0.67 5.74
C ARG A 58 19.28 -0.19 5.75
N ILE A 59 18.88 0.55 6.79
CA ILE A 59 17.56 1.18 6.89
C ILE A 59 17.36 2.14 5.72
N ASN A 60 18.33 3.01 5.44
CA ASN A 60 18.26 3.94 4.33
C ASN A 60 18.18 3.22 2.96
N MET A 61 18.89 2.10 2.76
CA MET A 61 18.78 1.31 1.54
C MET A 61 17.36 0.75 1.33
N VAL A 62 16.74 0.20 2.38
CA VAL A 62 15.34 -0.27 2.32
C VAL A 62 14.41 0.90 2.03
N TRP A 63 14.53 1.99 2.82
CA TRP A 63 13.70 3.19 2.69
C TRP A 63 13.73 3.77 1.28
N GLN A 64 14.91 4.01 0.73
CA GLN A 64 15.08 4.56 -0.62
C GLN A 64 14.62 3.61 -1.73
N SER A 65 14.58 2.30 -1.49
CA SER A 65 14.10 1.34 -2.46
C SER A 65 12.57 1.26 -2.57
N MET A 66 11.82 1.85 -1.63
CA MET A 66 10.35 1.72 -1.53
C MET A 66 9.61 2.07 -2.83
N PRO A 67 9.88 3.17 -3.53
CA PRO A 67 9.20 3.45 -4.80
C PRO A 67 9.43 2.36 -5.85
N SER A 68 10.67 1.88 -5.97
CA SER A 68 11.04 0.81 -6.92
C SER A 68 10.48 -0.56 -6.54
N GLN A 69 10.19 -0.81 -5.27
CA GLN A 69 9.52 -2.03 -4.82
C GLN A 69 8.02 -2.00 -5.18
N LEU A 70 7.37 -0.85 -4.98
CA LEU A 70 5.92 -0.69 -5.12
C LEU A 70 5.44 -0.60 -6.57
N VAL A 71 6.28 -0.15 -7.50
CA VAL A 71 5.92 -0.06 -8.92
C VAL A 71 5.90 -1.42 -9.64
N LYS A 72 6.50 -2.45 -9.04
CA LYS A 72 6.56 -3.79 -9.65
C LYS A 72 5.20 -4.46 -9.68
N GLU A 73 4.98 -5.30 -10.69
CA GLU A 73 3.72 -5.99 -10.91
C GLU A 73 3.24 -6.79 -9.69
N ASN A 74 4.12 -7.58 -9.07
CA ASN A 74 3.75 -8.41 -7.91
C ASN A 74 4.11 -7.81 -6.55
N LYS A 75 4.79 -6.66 -6.52
CA LYS A 75 5.20 -5.91 -5.32
C LYS A 75 5.86 -6.71 -4.19
N LYS A 76 6.19 -7.98 -4.41
CA LYS A 76 6.98 -8.76 -3.45
C LYS A 76 8.30 -8.05 -3.19
N PHE A 77 8.68 -7.90 -1.91
CA PHE A 77 9.93 -7.26 -1.55
C PHE A 77 11.13 -8.05 -2.08
N ILE A 78 12.01 -7.39 -2.79
CA ILE A 78 13.21 -7.98 -3.41
C ILE A 78 14.44 -7.33 -2.79
N TYR A 79 15.18 -8.07 -1.99
CA TYR A 79 16.38 -7.57 -1.31
C TYR A 79 17.43 -7.01 -2.28
N GLY A 80 17.56 -7.61 -3.46
CA GLY A 80 18.46 -7.16 -4.52
C GLY A 80 18.14 -5.77 -5.09
N VAL A 81 16.92 -5.27 -4.89
CA VAL A 81 16.53 -3.89 -5.27
C VAL A 81 17.03 -2.88 -4.24
N ALA A 82 17.02 -3.24 -2.96
CA ALA A 82 17.63 -2.40 -1.92
C ALA A 82 19.15 -2.35 -2.05
N LYS A 83 19.78 -3.48 -2.40
CA LYS A 83 21.22 -3.58 -2.67
C LYS A 83 21.51 -4.78 -3.56
N PRO A 84 22.27 -4.64 -4.66
CA PRO A 84 22.73 -5.77 -5.46
C PRO A 84 23.39 -6.87 -4.60
N GLY A 85 22.90 -8.11 -4.73
CA GLY A 85 23.34 -9.24 -3.91
C GLY A 85 22.84 -9.26 -2.47
N GLY A 86 21.94 -8.35 -2.09
CA GLY A 86 21.33 -8.29 -0.76
C GLY A 86 20.51 -9.53 -0.43
N ARG A 87 20.57 -9.96 0.84
CA ARG A 87 19.88 -11.13 1.37
C ARG A 87 19.03 -10.77 2.60
N ALA A 88 18.09 -11.63 2.98
CA ALA A 88 17.22 -11.42 4.14
C ALA A 88 18.01 -11.02 5.41
N LYS A 89 19.04 -11.79 5.76
CA LYS A 89 19.89 -11.54 6.94
C LYS A 89 20.55 -10.15 6.97
N ASP A 90 20.64 -9.48 5.83
CA ASP A 90 21.27 -8.16 5.75
C ASP A 90 20.27 -7.04 6.10
N PHE A 91 18.95 -7.30 6.00
CA PHE A 91 17.92 -6.27 6.05
C PHE A 91 16.79 -6.54 7.04
N GLU A 92 16.71 -7.72 7.67
CA GLU A 92 15.62 -8.07 8.61
C GLU A 92 15.49 -7.04 9.75
N VAL A 93 16.62 -6.68 10.37
CA VAL A 93 16.65 -5.67 11.45
C VAL A 93 16.25 -4.29 10.93
N ALA A 94 16.70 -3.93 9.73
CA ALA A 94 16.38 -2.65 9.11
C ALA A 94 14.87 -2.52 8.78
N ILE A 95 14.27 -3.60 8.26
CA ILE A 95 12.83 -3.65 7.99
C ILE A 95 12.04 -3.57 9.29
N GLN A 96 12.44 -4.35 10.31
CA GLN A 96 11.79 -4.31 11.62
C GLN A 96 11.85 -2.90 12.23
N TRP A 97 13.00 -2.24 12.14
CA TRP A 97 13.14 -0.87 12.62
C TRP A 97 12.17 0.10 11.92
N LEU A 98 12.04 0.01 10.59
CA LEU A 98 11.10 0.84 9.83
C LEU A 98 9.64 0.55 10.21
N MET A 99 9.30 -0.69 10.51
CA MET A 99 7.97 -1.08 10.99
C MET A 99 7.70 -0.53 12.39
N ASP A 100 8.65 -0.68 13.31
CA ASP A 100 8.53 -0.19 14.70
C ASP A 100 8.44 1.33 14.77
N ALA A 101 9.12 2.01 13.85
CA ALA A 101 9.03 3.47 13.68
C ALA A 101 7.71 3.92 13.00
N GLY A 102 6.86 3.00 12.54
CA GLY A 102 5.62 3.30 11.84
C GLY A 102 5.81 3.90 10.44
N LEU A 103 6.99 3.74 9.84
CA LEU A 103 7.32 4.30 8.53
C LEU A 103 6.90 3.40 7.37
N VAL A 104 6.80 2.09 7.61
CA VAL A 104 6.32 1.12 6.62
C VAL A 104 5.34 0.12 7.25
N TYR A 105 4.45 -0.39 6.44
CA TYR A 105 3.54 -1.49 6.77
C TYR A 105 3.94 -2.74 5.98
N LYS A 106 3.81 -3.90 6.61
CA LYS A 106 4.18 -5.18 6.03
C LYS A 106 2.93 -6.03 5.81
N ALA A 107 2.75 -6.55 4.59
CA ALA A 107 1.78 -7.59 4.28
C ALA A 107 2.53 -8.89 3.99
N GLU A 108 2.32 -9.92 4.80
CA GLU A 108 2.95 -11.23 4.63
C GLU A 108 2.13 -12.12 3.71
N ARG A 109 2.80 -12.98 2.94
CA ARG A 109 2.11 -13.95 2.10
C ARG A 109 1.48 -15.04 2.96
N ILE A 110 0.27 -15.46 2.61
CA ILE A 110 -0.32 -16.68 3.14
C ILE A 110 -0.36 -17.78 2.08
N THR A 111 -0.26 -19.03 2.52
CA THR A 111 -0.29 -20.21 1.65
C THR A 111 -1.69 -20.77 1.46
N GLU A 112 -2.58 -20.59 2.45
CA GLU A 112 -3.97 -21.06 2.41
C GLU A 112 -4.90 -20.01 3.04
N PRO A 113 -6.05 -19.72 2.40
CA PRO A 113 -7.00 -18.72 2.90
C PRO A 113 -7.93 -19.31 3.98
N LYS A 114 -7.35 -19.76 5.07
CA LYS A 114 -8.07 -20.37 6.21
C LYS A 114 -7.81 -19.61 7.50
N THR A 115 -8.79 -19.54 8.36
CA THR A 115 -8.66 -18.95 9.70
C THR A 115 -8.08 -19.95 10.71
N PRO A 116 -7.18 -19.53 11.61
CA PRO A 116 -6.53 -18.20 11.68
C PRO A 116 -5.48 -18.00 10.60
N LEU A 117 -5.53 -16.89 9.87
CA LEU A 117 -4.60 -16.61 8.76
C LEU A 117 -3.12 -16.69 9.18
N LYS A 118 -2.81 -16.31 10.41
CA LYS A 118 -1.44 -16.35 10.97
C LYS A 118 -0.80 -17.73 10.96
N PHE A 119 -1.58 -18.81 10.93
CA PHE A 119 -1.04 -20.18 10.86
C PHE A 119 -0.50 -20.54 9.47
N TYR A 120 -0.89 -19.79 8.45
CA TYR A 120 -0.56 -20.06 7.05
C TYR A 120 0.42 -19.06 6.46
N VAL A 121 1.12 -18.30 7.32
CA VAL A 121 2.08 -17.29 6.89
C VAL A 121 3.34 -17.93 6.31
N ASP A 122 3.72 -17.47 5.12
CA ASP A 122 5.04 -17.69 4.56
C ASP A 122 5.93 -16.48 4.82
N ILE A 123 6.76 -16.59 5.84
CA ILE A 123 7.68 -15.52 6.28
C ILE A 123 8.73 -15.13 5.23
N SER A 124 8.95 -15.97 4.21
CA SER A 124 9.93 -15.71 3.15
C SER A 124 9.42 -14.73 2.09
N SER A 125 8.15 -14.40 2.13
CA SER A 125 7.49 -13.60 1.10
C SER A 125 6.58 -12.56 1.72
N PHE A 126 6.87 -11.29 1.46
CA PHE A 126 6.08 -10.17 1.96
C PHE A 126 6.15 -8.98 1.00
N LYS A 127 5.22 -8.06 1.16
CA LYS A 127 5.20 -6.74 0.53
C LYS A 127 5.41 -5.68 1.62
N LEU A 128 6.06 -4.56 1.26
CA LEU A 128 6.15 -3.37 2.11
C LEU A 128 5.40 -2.22 1.45
N PHE A 129 4.69 -1.47 2.27
CA PHE A 129 3.95 -0.27 1.86
C PHE A 129 4.42 0.92 2.70
N LEU A 130 4.39 2.11 2.13
CA LEU A 130 4.78 3.33 2.83
C LEU A 130 3.63 3.83 3.72
N LEU A 131 3.96 4.48 4.82
CA LEU A 131 2.97 5.02 5.75
C LEU A 131 2.00 6.03 5.11
N ASP A 132 2.43 6.71 4.02
CA ASP A 132 1.71 7.85 3.44
C ASP A 132 1.88 7.95 1.94
N CYS A 133 0.77 8.21 1.22
CA CYS A 133 0.77 8.36 -0.24
C CYS A 133 1.47 9.64 -0.72
N GLY A 134 1.32 10.74 0.00
CA GLY A 134 1.98 12.01 -0.34
C GLY A 134 3.50 11.89 -0.24
N LEU A 135 3.99 11.21 0.79
CA LEU A 135 5.42 10.91 0.93
C LEU A 135 5.90 9.93 -0.15
N LEU A 136 5.09 8.95 -0.55
CA LEU A 136 5.41 8.08 -1.68
C LEU A 136 5.58 8.90 -2.97
N GLY A 137 4.67 9.85 -3.20
CA GLY A 137 4.75 10.77 -4.34
C GLY A 137 6.00 11.65 -4.32
N ALA A 138 6.41 12.12 -3.15
CA ALA A 138 7.64 12.89 -2.98
C ALA A 138 8.89 12.04 -3.20
N MET A 139 8.95 10.83 -2.63
CA MET A 139 10.08 9.90 -2.79
C MET A 139 10.27 9.44 -4.24
N SER A 140 9.18 9.26 -4.97
CA SER A 140 9.21 8.84 -6.38
C SER A 140 9.33 10.01 -7.35
N GLU A 141 9.41 11.24 -6.85
CA GLU A 141 9.41 12.47 -7.66
C GLU A 141 8.23 12.54 -8.65
N THR A 142 7.10 11.92 -8.28
CA THR A 142 5.91 11.91 -9.14
C THR A 142 5.35 13.32 -9.29
N PRO A 143 5.20 13.82 -10.54
CA PRO A 143 4.62 15.15 -10.78
C PRO A 143 3.19 15.26 -10.23
N ALA A 144 2.84 16.43 -9.70
CA ALA A 144 1.52 16.67 -9.11
C ALA A 144 0.38 16.42 -10.11
N GLU A 145 0.55 16.85 -11.35
CA GLU A 145 -0.42 16.69 -12.42
C GLU A 145 -0.74 15.22 -12.74
N ASN A 146 0.20 14.30 -12.51
CA ASN A 146 -0.02 12.86 -12.74
C ASN A 146 -0.98 12.25 -11.71
N LEU A 147 -1.06 12.81 -10.53
CA LEU A 147 -1.96 12.36 -9.46
C LEU A 147 -3.28 13.14 -9.46
N LEU A 148 -3.23 14.45 -9.72
CA LEU A 148 -4.39 15.33 -9.65
C LEU A 148 -5.29 15.26 -10.90
N VAL A 149 -4.72 14.97 -12.09
CA VAL A 149 -5.44 14.96 -13.37
C VAL A 149 -5.65 13.53 -13.88
N ALA A 150 -6.90 13.21 -14.23
CA ALA A 150 -7.31 11.86 -14.62
C ALA A 150 -6.64 11.30 -15.88
N GLU A 151 -6.31 12.16 -16.82
CA GLU A 151 -5.95 11.80 -18.19
C GLU A 151 -4.44 11.63 -18.40
N ASN A 152 -3.62 12.03 -17.44
CA ASN A 152 -2.17 11.94 -17.57
C ASN A 152 -1.69 10.54 -17.22
N GLY A 153 -1.42 9.76 -18.26
CA GLY A 153 -1.04 8.34 -18.19
C GLY A 153 0.21 8.08 -17.37
N MET A 154 0.04 7.33 -16.30
CA MET A 154 1.06 6.57 -15.60
C MET A 154 0.38 5.31 -15.02
N GLU A 155 -0.10 4.44 -15.90
CA GLU A 155 -0.89 3.25 -15.50
C GLU A 155 -0.18 2.38 -14.45
N GLU A 156 1.13 2.18 -14.59
CA GLU A 156 1.92 1.37 -13.66
C GLU A 156 2.01 2.00 -12.25
N SER A 157 2.19 3.32 -12.15
CA SER A 157 2.30 3.98 -10.85
C SER A 157 0.96 4.17 -10.15
N LYS A 158 -0.15 4.31 -10.89
CA LYS A 158 -1.50 4.41 -10.30
C LYS A 158 -1.81 3.21 -9.40
N GLY A 159 -1.44 2.01 -9.82
CA GLY A 159 -1.58 0.80 -9.01
C GLY A 159 -0.79 0.88 -7.69
N ALA A 160 0.44 1.39 -7.72
CA ALA A 160 1.27 1.55 -6.52
C ALA A 160 0.62 2.49 -5.50
N PHE A 161 0.14 3.66 -5.92
CA PHE A 161 -0.53 4.63 -5.05
C PHE A 161 -1.84 4.08 -4.49
N THR A 162 -2.64 3.42 -5.32
CA THR A 162 -3.95 2.90 -4.94
C THR A 162 -3.82 1.76 -3.92
N GLU A 163 -2.91 0.81 -4.13
CA GLU A 163 -2.67 -0.25 -3.14
C GLU A 163 -2.04 0.29 -1.86
N ASN A 164 -1.10 1.25 -1.96
CA ASN A 164 -0.52 1.90 -0.79
C ASN A 164 -1.60 2.64 0.03
N PHE A 165 -2.52 3.31 -0.63
CA PHE A 165 -3.68 3.95 0.00
C PHE A 165 -4.55 2.91 0.73
N VAL A 166 -4.97 1.84 0.05
CA VAL A 166 -5.82 0.81 0.68
C VAL A 166 -5.12 0.18 1.87
N MET A 167 -3.81 -0.14 1.75
CA MET A 167 -3.03 -0.66 2.88
C MET A 167 -3.07 0.30 4.08
N SER A 168 -2.84 1.60 3.86
CA SER A 168 -2.86 2.59 4.94
C SER A 168 -4.25 2.68 5.60
N GLN A 169 -5.35 2.59 4.83
CA GLN A 169 -6.70 2.57 5.38
C GLN A 169 -6.97 1.29 6.19
N LEU A 170 -6.57 0.12 5.67
CA LEU A 170 -6.75 -1.16 6.38
C LEU A 170 -6.00 -1.20 7.72
N VAL A 171 -4.84 -0.56 7.82
CA VAL A 171 -4.04 -0.52 9.06
C VAL A 171 -4.53 0.56 10.02
N ALA A 172 -4.94 1.73 9.53
CA ALA A 172 -5.33 2.87 10.36
C ALA A 172 -6.58 2.61 11.20
N THR A 173 -7.53 1.85 10.66
CA THR A 173 -8.84 1.61 11.30
C THR A 173 -8.88 0.32 12.11
N ARG A 174 -7.80 -0.48 12.12
CA ARG A 174 -7.83 -1.84 12.69
C ARG A 174 -6.53 -2.25 13.33
N ASP A 175 -6.67 -2.92 14.45
CA ASP A 175 -5.59 -3.69 15.09
C ASP A 175 -5.50 -5.11 14.47
N THR A 176 -5.54 -5.20 13.12
CA THR A 176 -5.52 -6.48 12.40
C THR A 176 -4.36 -6.55 11.44
N SER A 177 -3.73 -7.72 11.39
CA SER A 177 -2.69 -8.00 10.40
C SER A 177 -3.29 -8.06 8.99
N VAL A 178 -2.59 -7.46 8.04
CA VAL A 178 -2.92 -7.52 6.62
C VAL A 178 -1.99 -8.50 5.93
N PHE A 179 -2.55 -9.36 5.10
CA PHE A 179 -1.83 -10.38 4.34
C PHE A 179 -2.08 -10.21 2.85
N TYR A 180 -1.40 -10.99 2.03
CA TYR A 180 -1.72 -11.17 0.62
C TYR A 180 -1.62 -12.65 0.24
N TYR A 181 -2.18 -13.01 -0.90
CA TYR A 181 -2.07 -14.36 -1.45
C TYR A 181 -1.43 -14.33 -2.83
N SER A 182 -0.51 -15.24 -3.07
CA SER A 182 -0.02 -15.52 -4.41
C SER A 182 0.38 -16.98 -4.54
N ASN A 183 0.17 -17.56 -5.72
CA ASN A 183 0.58 -18.92 -6.05
C ASN A 183 1.46 -18.96 -7.30
N ASN A 184 2.00 -20.16 -7.59
CA ASN A 184 2.86 -20.37 -8.75
C ASN A 184 2.13 -20.21 -10.10
N SER A 185 0.80 -20.21 -10.11
CA SER A 185 -0.06 -20.05 -11.30
C SER A 185 -0.35 -18.59 -11.62
N LYS A 186 0.40 -17.64 -11.08
CA LYS A 186 0.20 -16.19 -11.23
C LYS A 186 -1.14 -15.66 -10.68
N LEU A 187 -1.83 -16.44 -9.85
CA LEU A 187 -2.99 -15.96 -9.12
C LEU A 187 -2.51 -15.14 -7.92
N GLU A 188 -2.90 -13.89 -7.89
CA GLU A 188 -2.58 -12.97 -6.80
C GLU A 188 -3.84 -12.27 -6.31
N ILE A 189 -3.96 -12.14 -4.97
CA ILE A 189 -4.96 -11.33 -4.28
C ILE A 189 -4.20 -10.27 -3.51
N ASP A 190 -4.51 -9.01 -3.76
CA ASP A 190 -3.74 -7.87 -3.29
C ASP A 190 -3.65 -7.83 -1.77
N PHE A 191 -4.79 -8.05 -1.09
CA PHE A 191 -4.85 -8.15 0.37
C PHE A 191 -5.81 -9.24 0.83
N LEU A 192 -5.50 -9.81 1.99
CA LEU A 192 -6.43 -10.62 2.78
C LEU A 192 -6.41 -10.11 4.22
N ILE A 193 -7.59 -9.99 4.80
CA ILE A 193 -7.76 -9.71 6.22
C ILE A 193 -8.61 -10.81 6.85
N GLN A 194 -8.46 -10.98 8.16
CA GLN A 194 -9.36 -11.81 8.94
C GLN A 194 -10.32 -10.90 9.69
N GLN A 195 -11.61 -11.06 9.41
CA GLN A 195 -12.68 -10.37 10.11
C GLN A 195 -13.48 -11.40 10.91
N LYS A 196 -13.33 -11.39 12.25
CA LYS A 196 -13.88 -12.44 13.13
C LYS A 196 -13.37 -13.83 12.70
N SER A 197 -14.27 -14.71 12.25
CA SER A 197 -13.94 -16.08 11.79
C SER A 197 -13.89 -16.21 10.27
N GLN A 198 -13.94 -15.10 9.54
CA GLN A 198 -13.97 -15.11 8.07
C GLN A 198 -12.70 -14.50 7.47
N VAL A 199 -12.27 -15.06 6.35
CA VAL A 199 -11.24 -14.48 5.50
C VAL A 199 -11.93 -13.60 4.47
N VAL A 200 -11.47 -12.36 4.32
CA VAL A 200 -11.96 -11.41 3.33
C VAL A 200 -10.85 -11.16 2.30
N PRO A 201 -10.99 -11.69 1.08
CA PRO A 201 -10.06 -11.38 -0.01
C PRO A 201 -10.41 -10.04 -0.64
N ILE A 202 -9.38 -9.22 -0.86
CA ILE A 202 -9.51 -7.85 -1.33
C ILE A 202 -8.67 -7.67 -2.61
N GLU A 203 -9.30 -7.21 -3.66
CA GLU A 203 -8.66 -6.76 -4.91
C GLU A 203 -8.75 -5.24 -5.01
N VAL A 204 -7.68 -4.62 -5.49
CA VAL A 204 -7.58 -3.17 -5.65
C VAL A 204 -7.43 -2.82 -7.13
N LYS A 205 -8.27 -1.93 -7.64
CA LYS A 205 -8.23 -1.45 -9.03
C LYS A 205 -8.11 0.08 -9.06
N ALA A 206 -7.04 0.56 -9.66
CA ALA A 206 -6.80 2.00 -9.82
C ALA A 206 -7.73 2.67 -10.85
N GLU A 207 -8.40 1.88 -11.68
CA GLU A 207 -9.24 2.33 -12.79
C GLU A 207 -10.68 1.81 -12.67
N GLU A 208 -11.53 2.26 -13.61
CA GLU A 208 -12.91 1.78 -13.75
C GLU A 208 -13.00 0.40 -14.40
N ASN A 209 -11.88 -0.20 -14.82
CA ASN A 209 -11.88 -1.52 -15.44
C ASN A 209 -12.28 -2.60 -14.44
N LEU A 210 -13.48 -3.10 -14.60
CA LEU A 210 -14.14 -4.01 -13.65
C LEU A 210 -13.77 -5.50 -13.84
N ARG A 211 -12.73 -5.82 -14.60
CA ARG A 211 -12.28 -7.21 -14.75
C ARG A 211 -11.48 -7.63 -13.52
N SER A 212 -12.08 -8.51 -12.71
CA SER A 212 -11.50 -9.09 -11.50
C SER A 212 -11.23 -10.58 -11.67
N LYS A 213 -10.40 -10.94 -12.66
CA LYS A 213 -10.16 -12.34 -13.02
C LYS A 213 -9.54 -13.13 -11.85
N SER A 214 -8.54 -12.56 -11.18
CA SER A 214 -7.88 -13.21 -10.04
C SER A 214 -8.83 -13.42 -8.88
N LEU A 215 -9.57 -12.38 -8.48
CA LEU A 215 -10.55 -12.48 -7.40
C LEU A 215 -11.66 -13.49 -7.72
N SER A 216 -12.18 -13.48 -8.95
CA SER A 216 -13.21 -14.42 -9.40
C SER A 216 -12.74 -15.88 -9.31
N ILE A 217 -11.53 -16.19 -9.80
CA ILE A 217 -10.94 -17.54 -9.70
C ILE A 217 -10.72 -17.94 -8.25
N PHE A 218 -10.23 -17.01 -7.43
CA PHE A 218 -9.94 -17.27 -6.02
C PHE A 218 -11.22 -17.58 -5.24
N VAL A 219 -12.28 -16.78 -5.40
CA VAL A 219 -13.57 -17.01 -4.74
C VAL A 219 -14.23 -18.28 -5.26
N ALA A 220 -14.19 -18.56 -6.57
CA ALA A 220 -14.71 -19.80 -7.12
C ALA A 220 -14.02 -21.04 -6.55
N SER A 221 -12.72 -20.95 -6.23
CA SER A 221 -11.97 -22.02 -5.58
C SER A 221 -12.19 -22.11 -4.06
N ASN A 222 -12.79 -21.07 -3.47
CA ASN A 222 -13.08 -20.95 -2.04
C ASN A 222 -14.54 -20.44 -1.84
N PRO A 223 -15.56 -21.27 -2.11
CA PRO A 223 -16.96 -20.81 -2.23
C PRO A 223 -17.57 -20.22 -0.95
N SER A 224 -16.95 -20.42 0.21
CA SER A 224 -17.37 -19.81 1.48
C SER A 224 -16.92 -18.35 1.63
N LEU A 225 -16.06 -17.86 0.74
CA LEU A 225 -15.53 -16.51 0.80
C LEU A 225 -16.32 -15.57 -0.11
N HIS A 226 -16.45 -14.32 0.34
CA HIS A 226 -17.02 -13.23 -0.45
C HIS A 226 -15.91 -12.21 -0.74
N GLY A 227 -15.71 -11.87 -2.01
CA GLY A 227 -14.67 -10.95 -2.43
C GLY A 227 -15.05 -9.49 -2.22
N ILE A 228 -14.07 -8.66 -1.89
CA ILE A 228 -14.20 -7.20 -1.90
C ILE A 228 -13.29 -6.64 -3.00
N ARG A 229 -13.82 -5.73 -3.80
CA ARG A 229 -13.02 -4.98 -4.75
C ARG A 229 -13.13 -3.50 -4.46
N PHE A 230 -12.00 -2.86 -4.17
CA PHE A 230 -11.90 -1.41 -4.13
C PHE A 230 -11.57 -0.88 -5.53
N SER A 231 -12.38 0.06 -6.04
CA SER A 231 -12.17 0.65 -7.37
C SER A 231 -12.67 2.10 -7.44
N MET A 232 -12.43 2.76 -8.57
CA MET A 232 -12.98 4.10 -8.84
C MET A 232 -14.47 4.08 -9.20
N SER A 233 -15.09 2.88 -9.35
CA SER A 233 -16.50 2.72 -9.68
C SER A 233 -17.39 2.77 -8.44
N ASP A 234 -18.67 3.05 -8.66
CA ASP A 234 -19.68 3.12 -7.61
C ASP A 234 -19.88 1.78 -6.90
N TYR A 235 -20.50 1.85 -5.71
CA TYR A 235 -20.86 0.67 -4.92
C TYR A 235 -21.79 -0.26 -5.71
N ARG A 236 -21.45 -1.57 -5.68
CA ARG A 236 -22.25 -2.62 -6.34
C ARG A 236 -22.05 -3.96 -5.66
N GLU A 237 -23.13 -4.58 -5.24
CA GLU A 237 -23.17 -5.96 -4.76
C GLU A 237 -23.38 -6.96 -5.90
N GLN A 238 -22.69 -8.08 -5.82
CA GLN A 238 -22.86 -9.27 -6.67
C GLN A 238 -22.83 -10.50 -5.76
N ASP A 239 -23.26 -11.64 -6.24
CA ASP A 239 -23.36 -12.88 -5.44
C ASP A 239 -22.04 -13.31 -4.81
N TRP A 240 -20.92 -13.06 -5.48
CA TRP A 240 -19.60 -13.53 -5.08
C TRP A 240 -18.65 -12.41 -4.63
N MET A 241 -18.99 -11.15 -4.88
CA MET A 241 -18.16 -10.01 -4.50
C MET A 241 -18.97 -8.71 -4.36
N THR A 242 -18.42 -7.79 -3.58
CA THR A 242 -18.90 -6.41 -3.52
C THR A 242 -17.85 -5.45 -4.05
N ASN A 243 -18.23 -4.56 -4.98
CA ASN A 243 -17.42 -3.42 -5.38
C ASN A 243 -17.69 -2.24 -4.44
N VAL A 244 -16.63 -1.69 -3.88
CA VAL A 244 -16.67 -0.56 -2.96
C VAL A 244 -15.85 0.58 -3.56
N PRO A 245 -16.37 1.80 -3.61
CA PRO A 245 -15.57 2.95 -4.03
C PRO A 245 -14.33 3.11 -3.15
N LEU A 246 -13.18 3.39 -3.76
CA LEU A 246 -11.91 3.57 -3.04
C LEU A 246 -11.98 4.59 -1.91
N TYR A 247 -12.71 5.68 -2.10
CA TYR A 247 -12.87 6.72 -1.07
C TYR A 247 -13.66 6.26 0.17
N ALA A 248 -14.25 5.07 0.15
CA ALA A 248 -14.96 4.47 1.29
C ALA A 248 -14.18 3.31 1.93
N ALA A 249 -12.91 3.13 1.59
CA ALA A 249 -12.11 2.00 2.06
C ALA A 249 -11.88 2.01 3.58
N ASP A 250 -11.85 3.17 4.20
CA ASP A 250 -11.66 3.34 5.65
C ASP A 250 -12.89 2.93 6.46
N VAL A 251 -14.10 3.24 5.97
CA VAL A 251 -15.34 3.04 6.72
C VAL A 251 -16.09 1.76 6.35
N PHE A 252 -15.76 1.14 5.23
CA PHE A 252 -16.53 -0.02 4.71
C PHE A 252 -16.62 -1.19 5.68
N PHE A 253 -15.60 -1.42 6.47
CA PHE A 253 -15.56 -2.55 7.39
C PHE A 253 -16.00 -2.21 8.82
N ASP A 254 -16.37 -0.96 9.11
CA ASP A 254 -16.81 -0.53 10.44
C ASP A 254 -18.27 -0.90 10.74
N TYR A 255 -18.99 -1.44 9.73
CA TYR A 255 -20.40 -1.83 9.80
C TYR A 255 -20.61 -3.36 9.79
#